data_16f62802e2a53f79cd70c3c2ef5e2138
#
_entry.id   16f62802e2a53f79cd70c3c2ef5e2138
#
_cell.length_a   1.000
_cell.length_b   1.000
_cell.length_c   1.000
_cell.angle_alpha   90.00
_cell.angle_beta   90.00
_cell.angle_gamma   90.00
#
_symmetry.space_group_name_H-M   'P 1'
#
loop_
_entity.id
_entity.type
_entity.pdbx_description
1 polymer ?
#
loop_
_entity_poly.entity_id
_entity_poly.type
_entity_poly.pdbx_seq_one_letter_code
_entity_poly.pdbx_strand_id
1 'polypeptide(L)'
;MAFKIAERFEVQAPVERVWKYMIDPASVVQCLPGAELLESQDDRNFTGAIKVKVGPLSMSYKGKGTFTEVNEETHTVRMVGEAREVGGSGSTKVTMVSVITALDGGRSQVSVDADVNLVGRIVQFGRGMIEEVSRQMFRQFATCVKARLEVADEPPAPTATADNTDVRPVEPASTAPPPEVKAISATSVGFRAMWAIVARLFGRLFGGRSSHAAERD
;
A
#
# COMPACT_ATOMS: atom_id res chain seq x y z
N MET A 1 -11.55 8.96 22.76
CA MET A 1 -10.22 8.63 23.33
C MET A 1 -9.17 9.31 22.46
N ALA A 2 -8.19 9.96 23.12
CA ALA A 2 -7.09 10.62 22.40
C ALA A 2 -5.75 9.96 22.77
N PHE A 3 -4.84 9.85 21.78
CA PHE A 3 -3.47 9.37 21.97
C PHE A 3 -2.54 9.96 20.91
N LYS A 4 -1.23 9.87 21.16
CA LYS A 4 -0.20 10.35 20.24
C LYS A 4 0.55 9.18 19.61
N ILE A 5 0.93 9.36 18.35
CA ILE A 5 1.87 8.50 17.63
C ILE A 5 3.10 9.37 17.35
N ALA A 6 4.29 8.85 17.65
CA ALA A 6 5.56 9.46 17.30
C ALA A 6 6.47 8.33 16.79
N GLU A 7 6.63 8.26 15.49
CA GLU A 7 7.34 7.16 14.83
C GLU A 7 8.32 7.71 13.79
N ARG A 8 9.37 6.96 13.50
CA ARG A 8 10.36 7.33 12.49
C ARG A 8 10.96 6.11 11.83
N PHE A 9 11.40 6.29 10.59
CA PHE A 9 12.14 5.27 9.84
C PHE A 9 13.11 5.91 8.86
N GLU A 10 14.15 5.18 8.49
CA GLU A 10 15.13 5.60 7.48
C GLU A 10 14.88 4.88 6.17
N VAL A 11 15.22 5.54 5.06
CA VAL A 11 15.09 5.03 3.69
C VAL A 11 16.41 5.27 2.96
N GLN A 12 16.90 4.28 2.21
CA GLN A 12 18.06 4.41 1.34
C GLN A 12 17.65 5.09 0.01
N ALA A 13 17.26 6.34 0.11
CA ALA A 13 16.89 7.18 -1.03
C ALA A 13 17.08 8.67 -0.71
N PRO A 14 17.37 9.52 -1.72
CA PRO A 14 17.50 10.97 -1.56
C PRO A 14 16.21 11.61 -1.05
N VAL A 15 16.35 12.69 -0.28
CA VAL A 15 15.23 13.38 0.36
C VAL A 15 14.15 13.83 -0.63
N GLU A 16 14.54 14.29 -1.82
CA GLU A 16 13.61 14.74 -2.87
C GLU A 16 12.73 13.60 -3.39
N ARG A 17 13.28 12.38 -3.49
CA ARG A 17 12.52 11.19 -3.90
C ARG A 17 11.53 10.79 -2.82
N VAL A 18 11.98 10.76 -1.56
CA VAL A 18 11.11 10.44 -0.42
C VAL A 18 10.02 11.50 -0.25
N TRP A 19 10.36 12.77 -0.39
CA TRP A 19 9.42 13.89 -0.34
C TRP A 19 8.29 13.74 -1.37
N LYS A 20 8.64 13.59 -2.65
CA LYS A 20 7.67 13.39 -3.73
C LYS A 20 6.72 12.22 -3.48
N TYR A 21 7.24 11.13 -2.90
CA TYR A 21 6.43 9.97 -2.54
C TYR A 21 5.46 10.27 -1.40
N MET A 22 5.94 10.98 -0.37
CA MET A 22 5.18 11.22 0.87
C MET A 22 4.08 12.28 0.71
N ILE A 23 4.18 13.18 -0.25
CA ILE A 23 3.14 14.17 -0.55
C ILE A 23 2.12 13.69 -1.59
N ASP A 24 2.31 12.52 -2.18
CA ASP A 24 1.36 11.93 -3.13
C ASP A 24 0.44 10.91 -2.45
N PRO A 25 -0.85 11.23 -2.23
CA PRO A 25 -1.80 10.31 -1.61
C PRO A 25 -1.95 8.97 -2.35
N ALA A 26 -1.82 8.98 -3.69
CA ALA A 26 -1.94 7.78 -4.51
C ALA A 26 -0.77 6.80 -4.29
N SER A 27 0.42 7.32 -4.06
CA SER A 27 1.60 6.52 -3.72
C SER A 27 1.54 6.03 -2.27
N VAL A 28 1.24 6.92 -1.32
CA VAL A 28 1.21 6.63 0.12
C VAL A 28 0.17 5.56 0.46
N VAL A 29 -1.03 5.64 -0.12
CA VAL A 29 -2.13 4.70 0.16
C VAL A 29 -1.77 3.25 -0.20
N GLN A 30 -0.93 3.04 -1.19
CA GLN A 30 -0.49 1.70 -1.61
C GLN A 30 0.36 0.98 -0.55
N CYS A 31 0.94 1.73 0.37
CA CYS A 31 1.71 1.20 1.49
C CYS A 31 0.94 1.18 2.81
N LEU A 32 -0.24 1.79 2.89
CA LEU A 32 -1.07 1.77 4.10
C LEU A 32 -1.96 0.52 4.13
N PRO A 33 -1.77 -0.40 5.10
CA PRO A 33 -2.54 -1.64 5.15
C PRO A 33 -4.03 -1.40 5.27
N GLY A 34 -4.81 -1.94 4.34
CA GLY A 34 -6.26 -1.83 4.33
C GLY A 34 -6.82 -0.48 3.88
N ALA A 35 -5.97 0.45 3.44
CA ALA A 35 -6.38 1.75 2.93
C ALA A 35 -6.65 1.70 1.42
N GLU A 36 -7.54 2.59 0.98
CA GLU A 36 -7.92 2.79 -0.41
C GLU A 36 -8.14 4.28 -0.65
N LEU A 37 -7.55 4.82 -1.71
CA LEU A 37 -7.84 6.16 -2.20
C LEU A 37 -9.10 6.08 -3.07
N LEU A 38 -10.13 6.85 -2.74
CA LEU A 38 -11.39 6.88 -3.49
C LEU A 38 -11.39 7.98 -4.54
N GLU A 39 -10.89 9.16 -4.18
CA GLU A 39 -10.88 10.33 -5.06
C GLU A 39 -9.81 11.32 -4.58
N SER A 40 -9.09 11.92 -5.52
CA SER A 40 -8.26 13.11 -5.29
C SER A 40 -9.01 14.30 -5.90
N GLN A 41 -9.49 15.21 -5.05
CA GLN A 41 -10.28 16.35 -5.49
C GLN A 41 -9.41 17.47 -6.04
N ASP A 42 -8.25 17.66 -5.42
CA ASP A 42 -7.20 18.59 -5.81
C ASP A 42 -5.85 18.16 -5.17
N ASP A 43 -4.81 18.98 -5.28
CA ASP A 43 -3.47 18.71 -4.76
C ASP A 43 -3.42 18.63 -3.20
N ARG A 44 -4.48 19.06 -2.52
CA ARG A 44 -4.54 19.11 -1.07
C ARG A 44 -5.64 18.28 -0.45
N ASN A 45 -6.70 17.99 -1.21
CA ASN A 45 -7.92 17.35 -0.70
C ASN A 45 -8.17 16.01 -1.37
N PHE A 46 -8.36 14.99 -0.58
CA PHE A 46 -8.65 13.64 -1.06
C PHE A 46 -9.64 12.92 -0.15
N THR A 47 -10.33 11.94 -0.69
CA THR A 47 -11.19 11.03 0.07
C THR A 47 -10.62 9.61 0.00
N GLY A 48 -10.81 8.88 1.09
CA GLY A 48 -10.32 7.51 1.17
C GLY A 48 -11.16 6.66 2.11
N ALA A 49 -10.89 5.38 2.08
CA ALA A 49 -11.42 4.41 3.02
C ALA A 49 -10.27 3.62 3.64
N ILE A 50 -10.48 3.13 4.86
CA ILE A 50 -9.54 2.24 5.53
C ILE A 50 -10.30 1.16 6.29
N LYS A 51 -9.82 -0.07 6.18
CA LYS A 51 -10.31 -1.21 6.94
C LYS A 51 -9.30 -1.61 7.99
N VAL A 52 -9.70 -1.55 9.26
CA VAL A 52 -8.83 -1.85 10.41
C VAL A 52 -9.38 -3.07 11.14
N LYS A 53 -8.48 -3.98 11.50
CA LYS A 53 -8.75 -5.13 12.36
C LYS A 53 -8.15 -4.90 13.75
N VAL A 54 -8.99 -4.99 14.80
CA VAL A 54 -8.55 -4.92 16.19
C VAL A 54 -9.11 -6.17 16.92
N GLY A 55 -8.27 -7.13 17.18
CA GLY A 55 -8.71 -8.43 17.70
C GLY A 55 -9.71 -9.10 16.75
N PRO A 56 -10.88 -9.55 17.25
CA PRO A 56 -11.93 -10.17 16.44
C PRO A 56 -12.76 -9.16 15.64
N LEU A 57 -12.63 -7.86 15.92
CA LEU A 57 -13.45 -6.82 15.30
C LEU A 57 -12.78 -6.26 14.04
N SER A 58 -13.56 -6.20 12.96
CA SER A 58 -13.18 -5.51 11.72
C SER A 58 -14.07 -4.31 11.51
N MET A 59 -13.49 -3.14 11.31
CA MET A 59 -14.19 -1.88 11.12
C MET A 59 -13.70 -1.22 9.83
N SER A 60 -14.62 -0.59 9.11
CA SER A 60 -14.30 0.20 7.92
C SER A 60 -14.64 1.66 8.19
N TYR A 61 -13.73 2.54 7.83
CA TYR A 61 -13.91 3.98 7.92
C TYR A 61 -13.82 4.60 6.54
N LYS A 62 -14.64 5.61 6.28
CA LYS A 62 -14.59 6.42 5.07
C LYS A 62 -14.51 7.89 5.46
N GLY A 63 -13.66 8.65 4.80
CA GLY A 63 -13.43 10.03 5.19
C GLY A 63 -12.61 10.82 4.19
N LYS A 64 -12.17 11.98 4.64
CA LYS A 64 -11.34 12.91 3.87
C LYS A 64 -10.02 13.19 4.56
N GLY A 65 -8.99 13.42 3.76
CA GLY A 65 -7.71 13.98 4.16
C GLY A 65 -7.52 15.34 3.52
N THR A 66 -6.89 16.25 4.25
CA THR A 66 -6.55 17.58 3.76
C THR A 66 -5.13 17.91 4.17
N PHE A 67 -4.26 18.23 3.22
CA PHE A 67 -2.95 18.82 3.49
C PHE A 67 -3.14 20.29 3.86
N THR A 68 -2.94 20.60 5.13
CA THR A 68 -3.07 21.97 5.66
C THR A 68 -1.80 22.78 5.41
N GLU A 69 -0.66 22.13 5.26
CA GLU A 69 0.63 22.73 4.94
C GLU A 69 1.46 21.74 4.12
N VAL A 70 2.09 22.23 3.05
CA VAL A 70 3.11 21.52 2.25
C VAL A 70 4.24 22.49 2.07
N ASN A 71 5.37 22.26 2.74
CA ASN A 71 6.54 23.12 2.72
C ASN A 71 7.73 22.34 2.13
N GLU A 72 8.10 22.68 0.90
CA GLU A 72 9.19 22.05 0.15
C GLU A 72 10.57 22.38 0.73
N GLU A 73 10.76 23.60 1.25
CA GLU A 73 12.07 24.02 1.77
C GLU A 73 12.48 23.23 3.02
N THR A 74 11.50 22.93 3.88
CA THR A 74 11.72 22.18 5.12
C THR A 74 11.31 20.72 5.01
N HIS A 75 10.84 20.27 3.84
CA HIS A 75 10.25 18.95 3.61
C HIS A 75 9.26 18.57 4.71
N THR A 76 8.38 19.51 5.04
CA THR A 76 7.37 19.35 6.09
C THR A 76 5.97 19.33 5.49
N VAL A 77 5.21 18.31 5.82
CA VAL A 77 3.78 18.23 5.47
C VAL A 77 2.93 18.09 6.72
N ARG A 78 1.84 18.89 6.79
CA ARG A 78 0.80 18.77 7.82
C ARG A 78 -0.50 18.34 7.17
N MET A 79 -1.18 17.41 7.83
CA MET A 79 -2.43 16.86 7.33
C MET A 79 -3.45 16.73 8.45
N VAL A 80 -4.72 16.95 8.11
CA VAL A 80 -5.88 16.61 8.94
C VAL A 80 -6.68 15.54 8.20
N GLY A 81 -6.94 14.43 8.89
CA GLY A 81 -7.83 13.36 8.42
C GLY A 81 -9.06 13.28 9.30
N GLU A 82 -10.24 13.18 8.71
CA GLU A 82 -11.52 12.98 9.41
C GLU A 82 -12.28 11.85 8.73
N ALA A 83 -12.68 10.84 9.50
CA ALA A 83 -13.40 9.70 8.96
C ALA A 83 -14.51 9.20 9.89
N ARG A 84 -15.51 8.53 9.30
CA ARG A 84 -16.64 7.92 10.01
C ARG A 84 -16.69 6.42 9.72
N GLU A 85 -17.07 5.67 10.73
CA GLU A 85 -17.29 4.23 10.62
C GLU A 85 -18.46 3.95 9.68
N VAL A 86 -18.26 3.07 8.72
CA VAL A 86 -19.29 2.61 7.78
C VAL A 86 -20.20 1.62 8.52
N GLY A 87 -21.50 1.94 8.57
CA GLY A 87 -22.50 1.11 9.28
C GLY A 87 -22.41 1.16 10.81
N GLY A 88 -21.68 2.13 11.37
CA GLY A 88 -21.53 2.35 12.80
C GLY A 88 -21.60 3.81 13.20
N SER A 89 -21.41 4.08 14.50
CA SER A 89 -21.41 5.44 15.08
C SER A 89 -19.99 5.94 15.38
N GLY A 90 -18.96 5.17 15.02
CA GLY A 90 -17.56 5.54 15.27
C GLY A 90 -17.08 6.67 14.38
N SER A 91 -16.15 7.46 14.90
CA SER A 91 -15.45 8.49 14.13
C SER A 91 -14.00 8.61 14.58
N THR A 92 -13.18 9.13 13.67
CA THR A 92 -11.78 9.46 13.96
C THR A 92 -11.41 10.81 13.40
N LYS A 93 -10.56 11.51 14.12
CA LYS A 93 -9.85 12.70 13.64
C LYS A 93 -8.37 12.53 13.94
N VAL A 94 -7.55 12.75 12.92
CA VAL A 94 -6.10 12.68 12.99
C VAL A 94 -5.53 14.02 12.55
N THR A 95 -4.63 14.58 13.35
CA THR A 95 -3.78 15.70 12.93
C THR A 95 -2.36 15.19 12.90
N MET A 96 -1.69 15.28 11.75
CA MET A 96 -0.38 14.68 11.53
C MET A 96 0.60 15.72 11.00
N VAL A 97 1.84 15.61 11.44
CA VAL A 97 3.01 16.30 10.89
C VAL A 97 4.01 15.24 10.47
N SER A 98 4.48 15.31 9.23
CA SER A 98 5.59 14.50 8.75
C SER A 98 6.72 15.41 8.30
N VAL A 99 7.96 15.06 8.69
CA VAL A 99 9.19 15.77 8.31
C VAL A 99 10.15 14.76 7.70
N ILE A 100 10.70 15.10 6.55
CA ILE A 100 11.73 14.30 5.89
C ILE A 100 13.06 15.05 5.99
N THR A 101 14.08 14.38 6.53
CA THR A 101 15.41 14.95 6.75
C THR A 101 16.44 14.16 5.98
N ALA A 102 17.32 14.84 5.26
CA ALA A 102 18.47 14.20 4.62
C ALA A 102 19.46 13.66 5.65
N LEU A 103 20.00 12.49 5.42
CA LEU A 103 21.07 11.85 6.18
C LEU A 103 22.30 11.64 5.30
N ASP A 104 23.44 11.37 5.92
CA ASP A 104 24.67 11.05 5.20
C ASP A 104 24.50 9.80 4.33
N GLY A 105 25.24 9.76 3.20
CA GLY A 105 25.24 8.62 2.28
C GLY A 105 23.98 8.51 1.42
N GLY A 106 23.31 9.63 1.12
CA GLY A 106 22.13 9.63 0.23
C GLY A 106 20.88 8.99 0.83
N ARG A 107 20.84 8.88 2.17
CA ARG A 107 19.70 8.38 2.94
C ARG A 107 18.78 9.50 3.38
N SER A 108 17.58 9.14 3.76
CA SER A 108 16.62 10.06 4.36
C SER A 108 15.96 9.45 5.60
N GLN A 109 15.60 10.29 6.56
CA GLN A 109 14.76 9.93 7.70
C GLN A 109 13.37 10.54 7.53
N VAL A 110 12.34 9.73 7.70
CA VAL A 110 10.94 10.17 7.79
C VAL A 110 10.54 10.12 9.26
N SER A 111 10.09 11.26 9.79
CA SER A 111 9.49 11.37 11.14
C SER A 111 8.00 11.69 10.99
N VAL A 112 7.16 11.02 11.76
CA VAL A 112 5.71 11.21 11.76
C VAL A 112 5.24 11.40 13.20
N ASP A 113 4.64 12.55 13.47
CA ASP A 113 3.98 12.87 14.72
C ASP A 113 2.49 13.07 14.46
N ALA A 114 1.63 12.34 15.17
CA ALA A 114 0.19 12.43 14.98
C ALA A 114 -0.57 12.44 16.30
N ASP A 115 -1.59 13.32 16.38
CA ASP A 115 -2.61 13.32 17.41
C ASP A 115 -3.87 12.62 16.84
N VAL A 116 -4.27 11.54 17.51
CA VAL A 116 -5.39 10.70 17.07
C VAL A 116 -6.52 10.78 18.07
N ASN A 117 -7.71 11.17 17.63
CA ASN A 117 -8.95 11.14 18.39
C ASN A 117 -9.86 10.06 17.82
N LEU A 118 -10.28 9.12 18.68
CA LEU A 118 -11.17 8.02 18.32
C LEU A 118 -12.44 8.05 19.16
N VAL A 119 -13.58 7.81 18.51
CA VAL A 119 -14.91 7.65 19.11
C VAL A 119 -15.56 6.38 18.56
N GLY A 120 -16.37 5.70 19.38
CA GLY A 120 -17.11 4.51 18.99
C GLY A 120 -16.58 3.23 19.60
N ARG A 121 -16.98 2.08 19.05
CA ARG A 121 -16.71 0.74 19.58
C ARG A 121 -15.20 0.41 19.70
N ILE A 122 -14.40 1.00 18.85
CA ILE A 122 -12.94 0.78 18.84
C ILE A 122 -12.30 1.12 20.20
N VAL A 123 -12.81 2.11 20.93
CA VAL A 123 -12.23 2.52 22.22
C VAL A 123 -12.41 1.48 23.34
N GLN A 124 -13.30 0.50 23.14
CA GLN A 124 -13.53 -0.58 24.11
C GLN A 124 -12.33 -1.52 24.24
N PHE A 125 -11.46 -1.58 23.22
CA PHE A 125 -10.24 -2.40 23.26
C PHE A 125 -9.14 -1.83 24.16
N GLY A 126 -9.34 -0.61 24.66
CA GLY A 126 -8.34 0.07 25.47
C GLY A 126 -7.17 0.62 24.65
N ARG A 127 -6.48 1.57 25.27
CA ARG A 127 -5.42 2.35 24.64
C ARG A 127 -4.25 1.49 24.15
N GLY A 128 -3.77 0.55 24.95
CA GLY A 128 -2.60 -0.24 24.62
C GLY A 128 -2.75 -1.09 23.35
N MET A 129 -3.94 -1.70 23.15
CA MET A 129 -4.20 -2.49 21.95
C MET A 129 -4.28 -1.59 20.70
N ILE A 130 -4.88 -0.42 20.81
CA ILE A 130 -4.99 0.51 19.68
C ILE A 130 -3.60 1.05 19.29
N GLU A 131 -2.78 1.41 20.27
CA GLU A 131 -1.41 1.85 20.04
C GLU A 131 -0.55 0.75 19.39
N GLU A 132 -0.71 -0.51 19.80
CA GLU A 132 0.02 -1.63 19.19
C GLU A 132 -0.40 -1.87 17.73
N VAL A 133 -1.70 -1.82 17.44
CA VAL A 133 -2.19 -1.90 16.05
C VAL A 133 -1.63 -0.75 15.21
N SER A 134 -1.62 0.47 15.75
CA SER A 134 -1.08 1.65 15.06
C SER A 134 0.42 1.48 14.77
N ARG A 135 1.21 1.01 15.74
CA ARG A 135 2.64 0.72 15.56
C ARG A 135 2.87 -0.37 14.51
N GLN A 136 2.05 -1.42 14.51
CA GLN A 136 2.14 -2.49 13.53
C GLN A 136 1.83 -1.98 12.10
N MET A 137 0.80 -1.17 11.94
CA MET A 137 0.48 -0.54 10.65
C MET A 137 1.62 0.36 10.18
N PHE A 138 2.22 1.15 11.07
CA PHE A 138 3.36 2.00 10.75
C PHE A 138 4.59 1.17 10.31
N ARG A 139 4.91 0.08 11.01
CA ARG A 139 6.01 -0.82 10.59
C ARG A 139 5.79 -1.40 9.20
N GLN A 140 4.56 -1.82 8.87
CA GLN A 140 4.22 -2.33 7.54
C GLN A 140 4.33 -1.24 6.48
N PHE A 141 3.85 -0.04 6.80
CA PHE A 141 4.00 1.14 5.95
C PHE A 141 5.48 1.43 5.66
N ALA A 142 6.31 1.55 6.69
CA ALA A 142 7.74 1.83 6.56
C ALA A 142 8.45 0.76 5.71
N THR A 143 8.16 -0.52 5.93
CA THR A 143 8.72 -1.63 5.14
C THR A 143 8.34 -1.53 3.66
N CYS A 144 7.07 -1.22 3.37
CA CYS A 144 6.59 -1.05 2.00
C CYS A 144 7.24 0.17 1.31
N VAL A 145 7.32 1.32 2.00
CA VAL A 145 7.97 2.54 1.46
C VAL A 145 9.44 2.27 1.14
N LYS A 146 10.18 1.63 2.04
CA LYS A 146 11.57 1.21 1.81
C LYS A 146 11.67 0.36 0.55
N ALA A 147 10.91 -0.71 0.46
CA ALA A 147 10.93 -1.62 -0.69
C ALA A 147 10.66 -0.90 -2.03
N ARG A 148 9.81 0.15 -2.03
CA ARG A 148 9.49 0.91 -3.25
C ARG A 148 10.55 1.94 -3.64
N LEU A 149 11.18 2.56 -2.66
CA LEU A 149 12.13 3.65 -2.91
C LEU A 149 13.57 3.17 -3.02
N GLU A 150 13.93 2.07 -2.37
CA GLU A 150 15.30 1.54 -2.37
C GLU A 150 15.62 0.71 -3.64
N VAL A 151 14.65 0.00 -4.21
CA VAL A 151 14.84 -0.80 -5.45
C VAL A 151 15.10 0.05 -6.70
N ALA A 152 14.75 1.34 -6.66
CA ALA A 152 14.94 2.24 -7.82
C ALA A 152 16.39 2.72 -8.03
N ASP A 153 17.34 2.37 -7.15
CA ASP A 153 18.74 2.75 -7.23
C ASP A 153 19.69 1.61 -7.67
N GLU A 154 19.17 0.46 -8.11
CA GLU A 154 20.00 -0.54 -8.76
C GLU A 154 20.42 0.03 -10.14
N PRO A 155 21.73 0.31 -10.39
CA PRO A 155 22.19 0.77 -11.69
C PRO A 155 21.78 -0.28 -12.73
N PRO A 156 21.37 0.11 -13.95
CA PRO A 156 21.10 -0.85 -15.00
C PRO A 156 22.34 -1.72 -15.16
N ALA A 157 22.17 -3.04 -15.00
CA ALA A 157 23.25 -4.00 -15.19
C ALA A 157 23.98 -3.65 -16.51
N PRO A 158 25.32 -3.60 -16.52
CA PRO A 158 26.05 -3.25 -17.72
C PRO A 158 25.62 -4.21 -18.83
N THR A 159 24.96 -3.69 -19.83
CA THR A 159 24.71 -4.40 -21.07
C THR A 159 26.05 -4.85 -21.58
N ALA A 160 26.33 -6.15 -21.53
CA ALA A 160 27.52 -6.73 -22.10
C ALA A 160 27.49 -6.36 -23.59
N THR A 161 28.31 -5.37 -23.95
CA THR A 161 28.61 -5.04 -25.32
C THR A 161 29.36 -6.25 -25.87
N ALA A 162 28.64 -7.09 -26.59
CA ALA A 162 29.28 -8.14 -27.39
C ALA A 162 30.03 -7.42 -28.51
N ASP A 163 31.30 -7.21 -28.27
CA ASP A 163 32.26 -6.87 -29.31
C ASP A 163 32.38 -8.08 -30.24
N ASN A 164 31.69 -8.04 -31.36
CA ASN A 164 31.88 -9.00 -32.44
C ASN A 164 32.51 -8.29 -33.63
N THR A 165 33.81 -8.11 -33.55
CA THR A 165 34.65 -7.84 -34.70
C THR A 165 35.16 -9.19 -35.24
N ASP A 166 34.45 -9.79 -36.20
CA ASP A 166 35.08 -10.58 -37.24
C ASP A 166 34.24 -10.58 -38.50
N VAL A 167 34.72 -9.82 -39.48
CA VAL A 167 34.13 -9.71 -40.81
C VAL A 167 34.73 -10.79 -41.66
N ARG A 168 33.91 -11.76 -42.11
CA ARG A 168 34.26 -12.60 -43.25
C ARG A 168 33.10 -12.63 -44.22
N PRO A 169 33.32 -12.27 -45.50
CA PRO A 169 32.26 -12.29 -46.51
C PRO A 169 32.15 -13.73 -47.10
N VAL A 170 30.93 -14.25 -47.14
CA VAL A 170 30.60 -15.41 -47.93
C VAL A 170 29.31 -15.12 -48.71
N GLU A 171 29.39 -15.41 -49.98
CA GLU A 171 28.48 -15.24 -51.11
C GLU A 171 27.11 -15.89 -50.99
N PRO A 172 26.11 -15.48 -51.82
CA PRO A 172 24.70 -15.77 -51.60
C PRO A 172 24.24 -17.11 -52.22
N ALA A 173 23.45 -17.87 -51.48
CA ALA A 173 22.70 -18.98 -52.02
C ALA A 173 21.30 -19.15 -51.41
N SER A 174 20.32 -18.96 -52.30
CA SER A 174 19.05 -19.71 -52.39
C SER A 174 18.02 -19.66 -51.29
N THR A 175 16.97 -18.95 -51.64
CA THR A 175 15.52 -19.06 -51.45
C THR A 175 14.99 -20.33 -50.75
N ALA A 176 14.39 -20.18 -49.56
CA ALA A 176 13.27 -20.97 -49.08
C ALA A 176 12.45 -20.14 -48.07
N PRO A 177 11.09 -20.21 -48.06
CA PRO A 177 10.26 -19.37 -47.24
C PRO A 177 10.27 -19.77 -45.76
N PRO A 178 10.13 -18.80 -44.82
CA PRO A 178 10.15 -19.10 -43.38
C PRO A 178 8.82 -19.74 -42.94
N PRO A 179 8.87 -20.69 -41.97
CA PRO A 179 7.66 -21.18 -41.32
C PRO A 179 7.06 -20.11 -40.42
N GLU A 180 5.75 -19.94 -40.47
CA GLU A 180 4.96 -19.11 -39.59
C GLU A 180 5.20 -19.48 -38.11
N VAL A 181 5.76 -18.56 -37.35
CA VAL A 181 5.84 -18.69 -35.89
C VAL A 181 4.53 -18.11 -35.34
N LYS A 182 3.63 -18.96 -34.92
CA LYS A 182 2.44 -18.58 -34.12
C LYS A 182 2.91 -17.92 -32.82
N ALA A 183 2.56 -16.66 -32.66
CA ALA A 183 2.71 -15.94 -31.44
C ALA A 183 1.93 -16.63 -30.29
N ILE A 184 2.64 -17.19 -29.33
CA ILE A 184 2.05 -17.69 -28.08
C ILE A 184 1.86 -16.48 -27.18
N SER A 185 0.62 -16.01 -27.07
CA SER A 185 0.24 -14.99 -26.10
C SER A 185 0.26 -15.61 -24.69
N ALA A 186 1.33 -15.32 -23.95
CA ALA A 186 1.45 -15.65 -22.53
C ALA A 186 0.73 -14.61 -21.69
N THR A 187 -0.60 -14.72 -21.63
CA THR A 187 -1.40 -13.97 -20.65
C THR A 187 -2.55 -14.87 -20.17
N SER A 188 -2.69 -14.97 -18.84
CA SER A 188 -3.88 -15.45 -18.13
C SER A 188 -4.01 -16.90 -17.67
N VAL A 189 -2.94 -17.60 -17.28
CA VAL A 189 -3.11 -18.93 -16.64
C VAL A 189 -2.82 -18.96 -15.14
N GLY A 190 -2.16 -17.94 -14.55
CA GLY A 190 -1.77 -17.93 -13.13
C GLY A 190 -2.85 -17.50 -12.13
N PHE A 191 -3.85 -16.73 -12.52
CA PHE A 191 -4.79 -16.09 -11.58
C PHE A 191 -6.06 -16.91 -11.31
N ARG A 192 -6.44 -17.83 -12.19
CA ARG A 192 -7.67 -18.65 -12.03
C ARG A 192 -7.47 -19.87 -11.14
N ALA A 193 -6.25 -20.37 -10.98
CA ALA A 193 -5.97 -21.57 -10.18
C ALA A 193 -5.95 -21.27 -8.66
N MET A 194 -5.54 -20.08 -8.24
CA MET A 194 -5.46 -19.73 -6.81
C MET A 194 -6.83 -19.41 -6.21
N TRP A 195 -7.76 -18.88 -6.99
CA TRP A 195 -9.12 -18.59 -6.53
C TRP A 195 -9.99 -19.85 -6.36
N ALA A 196 -9.73 -20.89 -7.14
CA ALA A 196 -10.44 -22.17 -7.04
C ALA A 196 -10.08 -22.96 -5.77
N ILE A 197 -8.87 -22.78 -5.22
CA ILE A 197 -8.43 -23.44 -3.99
C ILE A 197 -9.05 -22.76 -2.78
N VAL A 198 -9.14 -21.43 -2.76
CA VAL A 198 -9.75 -20.66 -1.68
C VAL A 198 -11.26 -20.90 -1.60
N ALA A 199 -11.96 -20.99 -2.76
CA ALA A 199 -13.39 -21.27 -2.80
C ALA A 199 -13.74 -22.69 -2.35
N ARG A 200 -12.85 -23.68 -2.55
CA ARG A 200 -13.06 -25.06 -2.07
C ARG A 200 -12.83 -25.23 -0.56
N LEU A 201 -11.96 -24.40 0.04
CA LEU A 201 -11.77 -24.42 1.50
C LEU A 201 -12.96 -23.79 2.24
N PHE A 202 -13.56 -22.73 1.69
CA PHE A 202 -14.73 -22.07 2.29
C PHE A 202 -16.03 -22.87 2.13
N GLY A 203 -16.20 -23.63 1.03
CA GLY A 203 -17.37 -24.46 0.80
C GLY A 203 -17.49 -25.68 1.75
N ARG A 204 -16.40 -26.11 2.37
CA ARG A 204 -16.39 -27.23 3.33
C ARG A 204 -16.69 -26.83 4.78
N LEU A 205 -16.63 -25.57 5.12
CA LEU A 205 -16.86 -25.05 6.48
C LEU A 205 -18.29 -24.55 6.73
N PHE A 206 -19.11 -24.36 5.68
CA PHE A 206 -20.49 -23.86 5.80
C PHE A 206 -21.57 -24.74 5.17
N GLY A 207 -21.23 -25.97 4.76
CA GLY A 207 -22.17 -26.94 4.19
C GLY A 207 -22.52 -28.04 5.17
N GLY A 208 -23.34 -27.78 6.17
CA GLY A 208 -23.79 -28.81 7.08
C GLY A 208 -24.83 -28.35 8.09
N ARG A 209 -26.08 -28.35 7.72
CA ARG A 209 -27.27 -28.82 8.44
C ARG A 209 -28.53 -28.04 8.11
N SER A 210 -29.27 -28.59 7.17
CA SER A 210 -30.73 -28.42 7.10
C SER A 210 -31.31 -29.78 6.78
N SER A 211 -31.88 -30.44 7.73
CA SER A 211 -32.88 -31.50 7.54
C SER A 211 -33.56 -31.87 8.87
N HIS A 212 -34.88 -31.91 8.76
CA HIS A 212 -35.86 -32.49 9.68
C HIS A 212 -36.46 -31.51 10.70
N ALA A 213 -37.75 -31.34 10.79
CA ALA A 213 -38.84 -32.23 10.49
C ALA A 213 -40.13 -31.46 10.24
N ALA A 214 -40.91 -31.91 9.32
CA ALA A 214 -42.33 -31.71 9.24
C ALA A 214 -43.01 -32.81 10.12
N GLU A 215 -44.19 -32.46 10.63
CA GLU A 215 -45.34 -33.34 10.85
C GLU A 215 -45.78 -33.65 12.28
N ARG A 216 -47.08 -33.37 12.46
CA ARG A 216 -48.10 -33.86 13.43
C ARG A 216 -48.15 -33.18 14.79
N ASP A 217 -49.21 -32.58 15.17
CA ASP A 217 -50.66 -32.80 15.24
C ASP A 217 -51.36 -31.45 15.46
#